data_26b28b5c4734d0c391d55867f887172c
#
_entry.id   26b28b5c4734d0c391d55867f887172c
#
_cell.length_a   1.000
_cell.length_b   1.000
_cell.length_c   1.000
_cell.angle_alpha   90.00
_cell.angle_beta   90.00
_cell.angle_gamma   90.00
#
_symmetry.space_group_name_H-M   'P 1'
#
loop_
_entity.id
_entity.type
_entity.pdbx_description
1 polymer ?
#
loop_
_entity_poly.entity_id
_entity_poly.type
_entity_poly.pdbx_seq_one_letter_code
_entity_poly.pdbx_strand_id
1 'polypeptide(L)'
;MSDATGTRSRKRTLLLLVTGMVLAFLIVYGANAGIVYTSTDVFCDKFCHVHPQATASWIKSTHYTTKSGVATHCIECHLPAGGIEYYTEKARLGAQDVWGKLTKDPAKIDWEAKGTLEEAAVFTYESSCVRCHSILFSAKLTKKGSDAHLYYQRMKDKVRCINCHLSVGHYHEKKLEEYQEAKDDVFDPKAYPATAEGFTNYTEVIPGSDVKFEMVALPGGTFTMGSADAEDYRRPDEGPQRQVQLTQFWIGRTEIRWKEWEVFYSQRGSPGKSDPNYSDESTTTGPTPPYGSPDQGWGRGARPAITMTHHAATVYCQWLSSVTGKKYRLPTEAEWEYACRSKTETPYFFPGDPAQFTLDSWWNRVFGAKKMPLNEYAAYVGDSPARTQTPAFAKPNPFGLINTIGNVREFCLDWYDPQAYAKYPSTGAVADPRGPESGEEHVVRGGSFKSDAVYLRSAARDRTQTERWLMTDPQSPKSIWWYSDCNDVGFRVVREYEPPK
;
A
#
# COMPACT_ATOMS: atom_id res chain seq x y z
N MET A 1 -15.05 76.22 42.06
CA MET A 1 -15.86 75.31 41.19
C MET A 1 -14.97 74.48 40.28
N SER A 2 -14.02 73.64 40.76
CA SER A 2 -13.11 72.86 39.88
C SER A 2 -12.91 71.39 40.28
N ASP A 3 -13.79 70.77 41.08
CA ASP A 3 -13.54 69.39 41.51
C ASP A 3 -14.62 68.38 41.06
N ALA A 4 -15.72 68.85 40.45
CA ALA A 4 -16.83 67.96 40.04
C ALA A 4 -16.60 67.29 38.68
N THR A 5 -15.73 67.78 37.83
CA THR A 5 -15.47 67.24 36.46
C THR A 5 -14.47 66.09 36.48
N GLY A 6 -13.50 66.10 37.37
CA GLY A 6 -12.51 65.04 37.51
C GLY A 6 -13.05 63.72 38.06
N THR A 7 -13.97 63.79 39.00
CA THR A 7 -14.60 62.60 39.63
C THR A 7 -15.58 61.91 38.67
N ARG A 8 -16.26 62.64 37.81
CA ARG A 8 -17.20 62.09 36.80
C ARG A 8 -16.45 61.39 35.65
N SER A 9 -15.28 61.89 35.26
CA SER A 9 -14.40 61.27 34.31
C SER A 9 -13.81 59.94 34.83
N ARG A 10 -13.29 59.92 36.08
CA ARG A 10 -12.73 58.71 36.70
C ARG A 10 -13.78 57.63 36.88
N LYS A 11 -15.02 57.95 37.25
CA LYS A 11 -16.10 56.99 37.38
C LYS A 11 -16.51 56.37 36.03
N ARG A 12 -16.52 57.17 34.96
CA ARG A 12 -16.75 56.67 33.58
C ARG A 12 -15.66 55.72 33.10
N THR A 13 -14.41 56.10 33.33
CA THR A 13 -13.23 55.25 32.96
C THR A 13 -13.28 53.95 33.74
N LEU A 14 -13.55 53.99 35.05
CA LEU A 14 -13.65 52.80 35.87
C LEU A 14 -14.81 51.89 35.39
N LEU A 15 -15.96 52.47 35.08
CA LEU A 15 -17.09 51.70 34.52
C LEU A 15 -16.74 51.03 33.19
N LEU A 16 -16.08 51.72 32.29
CA LEU A 16 -15.65 51.16 31.01
C LEU A 16 -14.64 50.02 31.20
N LEU A 17 -13.68 50.16 32.15
CA LEU A 17 -12.71 49.13 32.44
C LEU A 17 -13.38 47.88 33.06
N VAL A 18 -14.32 48.07 34.02
CA VAL A 18 -15.08 46.97 34.62
C VAL A 18 -15.95 46.28 33.59
N THR A 19 -16.64 47.04 32.72
CA THR A 19 -17.46 46.49 31.61
C THR A 19 -16.60 45.71 30.64
N GLY A 20 -15.42 46.27 30.28
CA GLY A 20 -14.45 45.59 29.39
C GLY A 20 -13.92 44.29 30.01
N MET A 21 -13.60 44.28 31.32
CA MET A 21 -13.18 43.06 32.02
C MET A 21 -14.28 42.01 32.08
N VAL A 22 -15.52 42.41 32.40
CA VAL A 22 -16.67 41.50 32.41
C VAL A 22 -16.94 40.91 31.03
N LEU A 23 -16.88 41.73 29.98
CA LEU A 23 -17.05 41.27 28.62
C LEU A 23 -15.95 40.31 28.21
N ALA A 24 -14.68 40.63 28.50
CA ALA A 24 -13.54 39.73 28.26
C ALA A 24 -13.69 38.39 28.99
N PHE A 25 -14.14 38.44 30.27
CA PHE A 25 -14.40 37.22 31.04
C PHE A 25 -15.52 36.38 30.40
N LEU A 26 -16.61 37.00 29.97
CA LEU A 26 -17.72 36.30 29.31
C LEU A 26 -17.30 35.69 27.99
N ILE A 27 -16.46 36.39 27.23
CA ILE A 27 -15.89 35.86 25.95
C ILE A 27 -15.00 34.65 26.23
N VAL A 28 -14.09 34.75 27.19
CA VAL A 28 -13.18 33.65 27.57
C VAL A 28 -13.98 32.47 28.14
N TYR A 29 -14.95 32.73 29.02
CA TYR A 29 -15.79 31.68 29.57
C TYR A 29 -16.65 30.99 28.51
N GLY A 30 -17.27 31.75 27.60
CA GLY A 30 -18.06 31.22 26.49
C GLY A 30 -17.22 30.41 25.52
N ALA A 31 -16.02 30.90 25.20
CA ALA A 31 -15.08 30.18 24.37
C ALA A 31 -14.64 28.85 25.02
N ASN A 32 -14.30 28.87 26.29
CA ASN A 32 -13.95 27.66 27.06
C ASN A 32 -15.12 26.66 27.14
N ALA A 33 -16.32 27.13 27.45
CA ALA A 33 -17.50 26.29 27.46
C ALA A 33 -17.80 25.66 26.10
N GLY A 34 -17.60 26.43 25.01
CA GLY A 34 -17.70 25.95 23.64
C GLY A 34 -16.66 24.86 23.33
N ILE A 35 -15.41 25.06 23.74
CA ILE A 35 -14.33 24.09 23.58
C ILE A 35 -14.66 22.78 24.33
N VAL A 36 -15.10 22.87 25.58
CA VAL A 36 -15.49 21.70 26.39
C VAL A 36 -16.64 20.95 25.71
N TYR A 37 -17.70 21.65 25.33
CA TYR A 37 -18.84 21.04 24.66
C TYR A 37 -18.49 20.34 23.35
N THR A 38 -17.72 21.03 22.51
CA THR A 38 -17.25 20.45 21.22
C THR A 38 -16.18 19.38 21.36
N SER A 39 -15.77 19.05 22.59
CA SER A 39 -14.83 17.97 22.92
C SER A 39 -15.51 16.70 23.44
N THR A 40 -16.83 16.70 23.54
CA THR A 40 -17.57 15.51 23.98
C THR A 40 -17.76 14.51 22.85
N ASP A 41 -17.76 13.20 23.17
CA ASP A 41 -18.03 12.16 22.19
C ASP A 41 -19.41 12.33 21.55
N VAL A 42 -20.39 12.80 22.32
CA VAL A 42 -21.74 13.09 21.81
C VAL A 42 -21.72 14.18 20.74
N PHE A 43 -20.89 15.21 20.91
CA PHE A 43 -20.73 16.24 19.88
C PHE A 43 -20.01 15.68 18.66
N CYS A 44 -18.94 14.94 18.86
CA CYS A 44 -18.20 14.26 17.80
C CYS A 44 -19.11 13.32 16.98
N ASP A 45 -19.92 12.50 17.65
CA ASP A 45 -20.84 11.57 16.99
C ASP A 45 -21.94 12.28 16.19
N LYS A 46 -22.59 13.29 16.79
CA LYS A 46 -23.78 13.91 16.19
C LYS A 46 -23.50 15.05 15.22
N PHE A 47 -22.43 15.81 15.44
CA PHE A 47 -22.19 17.07 14.73
C PHE A 47 -20.96 17.07 13.82
N CYS A 48 -19.85 16.46 14.27
CA CYS A 48 -18.61 16.42 13.49
C CYS A 48 -18.51 15.17 12.63
N HIS A 49 -18.81 14.03 13.21
CA HIS A 49 -18.78 12.76 12.52
C HIS A 49 -20.21 12.31 12.24
N VAL A 50 -20.69 12.66 11.07
CA VAL A 50 -21.94 12.09 10.51
C VAL A 50 -21.73 10.59 10.22
N HIS A 51 -20.98 9.87 11.12
CA HIS A 51 -20.41 8.58 10.82
C HIS A 51 -20.79 7.52 11.86
N PRO A 52 -21.96 6.92 11.73
CA PRO A 52 -22.34 5.78 12.56
C PRO A 52 -21.28 4.67 12.58
N GLN A 53 -20.51 4.55 11.49
CA GLN A 53 -19.47 3.53 11.34
C GLN A 53 -18.23 3.80 12.20
N ALA A 54 -17.77 5.05 12.30
CA ALA A 54 -16.63 5.40 13.15
C ALA A 54 -16.95 5.17 14.63
N THR A 55 -18.09 5.63 15.09
CA THR A 55 -18.57 5.40 16.47
C THR A 55 -18.78 3.91 16.74
N ALA A 56 -19.41 3.17 15.83
CA ALA A 56 -19.65 1.73 15.98
C ALA A 56 -18.32 0.94 16.04
N SER A 57 -17.31 1.33 15.26
CA SER A 57 -15.99 0.71 15.30
C SER A 57 -15.22 1.05 16.58
N TRP A 58 -15.33 2.28 17.07
CA TRP A 58 -14.71 2.71 18.32
C TRP A 58 -15.30 2.00 19.54
N ILE A 59 -16.63 1.86 19.65
CA ILE A 59 -17.30 1.15 20.73
C ILE A 59 -16.84 -0.32 20.84
N LYS A 60 -16.48 -0.94 19.71
CA LYS A 60 -15.94 -2.31 19.65
C LYS A 60 -14.42 -2.38 19.88
N SER A 61 -13.73 -1.26 19.97
CA SER A 61 -12.26 -1.21 20.06
C SER A 61 -11.75 -1.58 21.45
N THR A 62 -10.47 -1.92 21.53
CA THR A 62 -9.78 -2.22 22.79
C THR A 62 -9.65 -1.00 23.71
N HIS A 63 -9.74 0.22 23.16
CA HIS A 63 -9.70 1.46 23.93
C HIS A 63 -11.06 1.90 24.49
N TYR A 64 -12.16 1.39 23.96
CA TYR A 64 -13.49 1.59 24.56
C TYR A 64 -13.82 0.50 25.57
N THR A 65 -13.55 -0.76 25.22
CA THR A 65 -13.83 -1.94 26.06
C THR A 65 -12.60 -2.38 26.86
N THR A 66 -11.99 -1.47 27.61
CA THR A 66 -10.80 -1.81 28.40
C THR A 66 -11.12 -2.69 29.59
N LYS A 67 -10.21 -3.58 29.97
CA LYS A 67 -10.33 -4.43 31.16
C LYS A 67 -10.38 -3.63 32.48
N SER A 68 -9.90 -2.39 32.46
CA SER A 68 -9.94 -1.47 33.59
C SER A 68 -11.26 -0.70 33.70
N GLY A 69 -12.17 -0.80 32.74
CA GLY A 69 -13.41 -0.04 32.68
C GLY A 69 -13.24 1.43 32.28
N VAL A 70 -12.05 1.85 31.89
CA VAL A 70 -11.78 3.23 31.42
C VAL A 70 -11.94 3.24 29.89
N ALA A 71 -12.88 4.04 29.38
CA ALA A 71 -13.00 4.30 27.95
C ALA A 71 -12.12 5.48 27.55
N THR A 72 -11.42 5.37 26.43
CA THR A 72 -10.64 6.47 25.84
C THR A 72 -11.55 7.26 24.90
N HIS A 73 -11.65 8.56 25.14
CA HIS A 73 -12.50 9.45 24.33
C HIS A 73 -11.88 9.80 22.98
N CYS A 74 -12.71 10.13 21.99
CA CYS A 74 -12.29 10.44 20.62
C CYS A 74 -11.18 11.50 20.58
N ILE A 75 -11.33 12.59 21.34
CA ILE A 75 -10.34 13.68 21.38
C ILE A 75 -8.99 13.27 21.98
N GLU A 76 -8.96 12.22 22.78
CA GLU A 76 -7.73 11.74 23.44
C GLU A 76 -6.77 11.05 22.48
N CYS A 77 -7.24 10.66 21.29
CA CYS A 77 -6.43 10.12 20.20
C CYS A 77 -6.28 11.11 19.04
N HIS A 78 -7.37 11.87 18.77
CA HIS A 78 -7.47 12.73 17.58
C HIS A 78 -7.03 14.18 17.79
N LEU A 79 -6.58 14.54 18.98
CA LEU A 79 -5.99 15.85 19.27
C LEU A 79 -4.69 15.68 20.05
N PRO A 80 -3.72 16.61 19.91
CA PRO A 80 -2.51 16.61 20.71
C PRO A 80 -2.80 16.63 22.21
N ALA A 81 -1.88 16.10 23.03
CA ALA A 81 -2.11 15.90 24.46
C ALA A 81 -2.37 17.20 25.29
N GLY A 82 -2.09 18.37 24.72
CA GLY A 82 -2.31 19.68 25.37
C GLY A 82 -1.50 20.81 24.74
N GLY A 83 -1.50 21.95 25.43
CA GLY A 83 -0.77 23.15 24.98
C GLY A 83 -1.48 23.91 23.85
N ILE A 84 -0.77 24.85 23.23
CA ILE A 84 -1.33 25.66 22.14
C ILE A 84 -1.66 24.81 20.91
N GLU A 85 -0.90 23.75 20.70
CA GLU A 85 -1.09 22.79 19.63
C GLU A 85 -2.47 22.12 19.68
N TYR A 86 -2.97 21.79 20.88
CA TYR A 86 -4.32 21.27 21.06
C TYR A 86 -5.39 22.20 20.49
N TYR A 87 -5.29 23.51 20.78
CA TYR A 87 -6.29 24.48 20.33
C TYR A 87 -6.19 24.76 18.83
N THR A 88 -4.98 24.82 18.29
CA THR A 88 -4.77 25.06 16.86
C THR A 88 -5.25 23.89 16.02
N GLU A 89 -4.92 22.65 16.43
CA GLU A 89 -5.38 21.46 15.75
C GLU A 89 -6.88 21.25 15.88
N LYS A 90 -7.46 21.54 17.05
CA LYS A 90 -8.90 21.50 17.25
C LYS A 90 -9.63 22.47 16.33
N ALA A 91 -9.12 23.68 16.17
CA ALA A 91 -9.70 24.67 15.26
C ALA A 91 -9.56 24.21 13.80
N ARG A 92 -8.41 23.70 13.40
CA ARG A 92 -8.13 23.21 12.05
C ARG A 92 -9.04 22.03 11.68
N LEU A 93 -9.09 21.00 12.52
CA LEU A 93 -9.92 19.81 12.28
C LEU A 93 -11.41 20.16 12.32
N GLY A 94 -11.85 20.99 13.29
CA GLY A 94 -13.23 21.45 13.35
C GLY A 94 -13.66 22.21 12.09
N ALA A 95 -12.79 23.05 11.53
CA ALA A 95 -13.06 23.73 10.27
C ALA A 95 -13.16 22.76 9.07
N GLN A 96 -12.28 21.75 9.04
CA GLN A 96 -12.32 20.70 8.01
C GLN A 96 -13.60 19.86 8.10
N ASP A 97 -14.05 19.54 9.31
CA ASP A 97 -15.28 18.75 9.54
C ASP A 97 -16.52 19.52 9.12
N VAL A 98 -16.61 20.82 9.47
CA VAL A 98 -17.71 21.70 9.02
C VAL A 98 -17.74 21.80 7.51
N TRP A 99 -16.57 22.02 6.88
CA TRP A 99 -16.47 22.09 5.42
C TRP A 99 -16.83 20.75 4.77
N GLY A 100 -16.34 19.63 5.33
CA GLY A 100 -16.67 18.29 4.88
C GLY A 100 -18.17 18.00 4.94
N LYS A 101 -18.84 18.42 6.03
CA LYS A 101 -20.28 18.27 6.20
C LYS A 101 -21.09 19.05 5.17
N LEU A 102 -20.59 20.22 4.73
CA LEU A 102 -21.27 21.06 3.75
C LEU A 102 -21.03 20.60 2.30
N THR A 103 -19.92 19.93 2.02
CA THR A 103 -19.45 19.67 0.66
C THR A 103 -19.39 18.20 0.27
N LYS A 104 -19.39 17.28 1.23
CA LYS A 104 -19.23 15.84 0.99
C LYS A 104 -20.49 15.08 1.31
N ASP A 105 -20.86 14.15 0.44
CA ASP A 105 -21.93 13.19 0.68
C ASP A 105 -21.39 12.04 1.54
N PRO A 106 -21.91 11.80 2.76
CA PRO A 106 -21.45 10.72 3.64
C PRO A 106 -21.51 9.32 3.00
N ALA A 107 -22.47 9.10 2.10
CA ALA A 107 -22.64 7.81 1.41
C ALA A 107 -21.52 7.50 0.41
N LYS A 108 -20.75 8.54 0.00
CA LYS A 108 -19.63 8.43 -0.95
C LYS A 108 -18.26 8.40 -0.26
N ILE A 109 -18.24 8.43 1.07
CA ILE A 109 -16.97 8.37 1.81
C ILE A 109 -16.46 6.92 1.81
N ASP A 110 -15.24 6.75 1.37
CA ASP A 110 -14.53 5.46 1.46
C ASP A 110 -14.03 5.23 2.90
N TRP A 111 -14.86 4.55 3.70
CA TRP A 111 -14.56 4.23 5.09
C TRP A 111 -13.41 3.26 5.25
N GLU A 112 -13.19 2.41 4.26
CA GLU A 112 -12.11 1.45 4.27
C GLU A 112 -10.76 2.17 4.09
N ALA A 113 -10.71 3.17 3.20
CA ALA A 113 -9.55 4.03 3.06
C ALA A 113 -9.22 4.79 4.35
N LYS A 114 -10.24 5.20 5.12
CA LYS A 114 -10.06 5.90 6.40
C LYS A 114 -9.42 5.05 7.50
N GLY A 115 -9.47 3.72 7.38
CA GLY A 115 -8.81 2.78 8.29
C GLY A 115 -7.35 2.48 7.95
N THR A 116 -6.78 3.08 6.91
CA THR A 116 -5.39 2.83 6.50
C THR A 116 -4.38 3.53 7.41
N LEU A 117 -3.14 3.03 7.42
CA LEU A 117 -2.06 3.64 8.21
C LEU A 117 -1.80 5.10 7.80
N GLU A 118 -1.86 5.41 6.50
CA GLU A 118 -1.63 6.76 5.98
C GLU A 118 -2.69 7.73 6.48
N GLU A 119 -3.96 7.37 6.40
CA GLU A 119 -5.06 8.20 6.91
C GLU A 119 -5.02 8.28 8.45
N ALA A 120 -4.81 7.18 9.15
CA ALA A 120 -4.70 7.17 10.60
C ALA A 120 -3.55 8.05 11.09
N ALA A 121 -2.43 8.10 10.36
CA ALA A 121 -1.29 8.94 10.68
C ALA A 121 -1.59 10.45 10.64
N VAL A 122 -2.54 10.86 9.80
CA VAL A 122 -2.98 12.28 9.71
C VAL A 122 -3.83 12.70 10.90
N PHE A 123 -4.61 11.77 11.45
CA PHE A 123 -5.62 12.06 12.47
C PHE A 123 -5.26 11.57 13.88
N THR A 124 -4.06 11.04 14.10
CA THR A 124 -3.58 10.60 15.41
C THR A 124 -2.30 11.32 15.81
N TYR A 125 -2.11 11.53 17.11
CA TYR A 125 -0.96 12.23 17.65
C TYR A 125 -0.18 11.33 18.60
N GLU A 126 1.13 11.22 18.39
CA GLU A 126 2.03 10.43 19.22
C GLU A 126 1.99 10.88 20.69
N SER A 127 1.94 12.20 20.91
CA SER A 127 1.82 12.79 22.26
C SER A 127 0.59 12.27 23.03
N SER A 128 -0.47 11.95 22.32
CA SER A 128 -1.70 11.42 22.91
C SER A 128 -1.55 9.98 23.36
N CYS A 129 -0.88 9.15 22.56
CA CYS A 129 -0.56 7.76 22.92
C CYS A 129 0.33 7.70 24.17
N VAL A 130 1.46 8.43 24.17
CA VAL A 130 2.44 8.39 25.26
C VAL A 130 1.95 9.05 26.55
N ARG A 131 0.92 9.91 26.49
CA ARG A 131 0.28 10.48 27.69
C ARG A 131 -0.32 9.39 28.57
N CYS A 132 -1.00 8.40 27.98
CA CYS A 132 -1.63 7.29 28.69
C CYS A 132 -0.66 6.10 28.82
N HIS A 133 0.17 5.85 27.82
CA HIS A 133 1.14 4.76 27.76
C HIS A 133 2.56 5.23 28.14
N SER A 134 2.71 5.80 29.34
CA SER A 134 3.98 6.26 29.87
C SER A 134 4.96 5.12 30.16
N ILE A 135 4.46 3.91 30.39
CA ILE A 135 5.25 2.70 30.65
C ILE A 135 5.10 1.73 29.46
N LEU A 136 6.13 1.69 28.61
CA LEU A 136 6.14 0.82 27.43
C LEU A 136 6.61 -0.61 27.72
N PHE A 137 7.21 -0.87 28.89
CA PHE A 137 7.79 -2.17 29.27
C PHE A 137 7.04 -2.72 30.48
N SER A 138 5.87 -3.29 30.27
CA SER A 138 5.13 -3.97 31.32
C SER A 138 5.70 -5.37 31.56
N ALA A 139 5.54 -5.88 32.80
CA ALA A 139 6.00 -7.24 33.16
C ALA A 139 5.30 -8.37 32.37
N LYS A 140 4.19 -8.06 31.69
CA LYS A 140 3.44 -9.01 30.84
C LYS A 140 3.82 -8.94 29.37
N LEU A 141 4.76 -8.05 29.01
CA LEU A 141 5.17 -7.88 27.63
C LEU A 141 6.00 -9.09 27.17
N THR A 142 5.73 -9.58 25.98
CA THR A 142 6.55 -10.65 25.38
C THR A 142 7.94 -10.12 25.04
N LYS A 143 8.94 -11.01 24.88
CA LYS A 143 10.26 -10.61 24.41
C LYS A 143 10.17 -9.81 23.11
N LYS A 144 9.39 -10.30 22.12
CA LYS A 144 9.16 -9.63 20.84
C LYS A 144 8.58 -8.22 21.04
N GLY A 145 7.61 -8.08 21.94
CA GLY A 145 7.03 -6.77 22.28
C GLY A 145 8.05 -5.84 22.93
N SER A 146 8.91 -6.35 23.80
CA SER A 146 9.99 -5.57 24.42
C SER A 146 11.01 -5.10 23.39
N ASP A 147 11.41 -5.97 22.47
CA ASP A 147 12.36 -5.65 21.40
C ASP A 147 11.76 -4.57 20.46
N ALA A 148 10.47 -4.68 20.10
CA ALA A 148 9.77 -3.69 19.29
C ALA A 148 9.70 -2.32 19.99
N HIS A 149 9.42 -2.27 21.30
CA HIS A 149 9.39 -1.01 22.06
C HIS A 149 10.79 -0.42 22.27
N LEU A 150 11.85 -1.24 22.44
CA LEU A 150 13.23 -0.78 22.43
C LEU A 150 13.59 -0.15 21.08
N TYR A 151 13.18 -0.77 19.99
CA TYR A 151 13.38 -0.22 18.66
C TYR A 151 12.66 1.12 18.49
N TYR A 152 11.38 1.21 18.86
CA TYR A 152 10.63 2.45 18.87
C TYR A 152 11.37 3.56 19.65
N GLN A 153 11.92 3.26 20.83
CA GLN A 153 12.67 4.26 21.62
C GLN A 153 13.90 4.80 20.89
N ARG A 154 14.56 3.95 20.09
CA ARG A 154 15.75 4.35 19.29
C ARG A 154 15.36 5.12 18.01
N MET A 155 14.16 4.91 17.50
CA MET A 155 13.71 5.39 16.20
C MET A 155 12.49 6.33 16.30
N LYS A 156 12.33 7.05 17.40
CA LYS A 156 11.18 7.93 17.70
C LYS A 156 10.86 8.96 16.60
N ASP A 157 11.88 9.40 15.85
CA ASP A 157 11.71 10.36 14.77
C ASP A 157 11.14 9.72 13.48
N LYS A 158 11.13 8.39 13.39
CA LYS A 158 10.77 7.65 12.17
C LYS A 158 9.62 6.69 12.36
N VAL A 159 9.37 6.22 13.59
CA VAL A 159 8.34 5.22 13.92
C VAL A 159 7.39 5.81 14.93
N ARG A 160 6.10 5.67 14.67
CA ARG A 160 5.02 6.08 15.57
C ARG A 160 4.31 4.86 16.14
N CYS A 161 3.63 5.01 17.27
CA CYS A 161 2.86 3.94 17.91
C CYS A 161 1.87 3.28 16.93
N ILE A 162 1.23 4.05 16.07
CA ILE A 162 0.25 3.54 15.11
C ILE A 162 0.86 2.66 14.02
N ASN A 163 2.16 2.73 13.74
CA ASN A 163 2.78 1.84 12.76
C ASN A 163 2.64 0.36 13.15
N CYS A 164 2.57 0.08 14.45
CA CYS A 164 2.36 -1.26 14.99
C CYS A 164 0.99 -1.48 15.61
N HIS A 165 0.29 -0.40 16.02
CA HIS A 165 -0.96 -0.43 16.76
C HIS A 165 -2.13 0.23 16.00
N LEU A 166 -2.26 -0.08 14.70
CA LEU A 166 -3.23 0.56 13.80
C LEU A 166 -4.69 0.39 14.23
N SER A 167 -5.06 -0.76 14.78
CA SER A 167 -6.46 -1.12 15.05
C SER A 167 -6.90 -0.91 16.52
N VAL A 168 -6.09 -0.26 17.34
CA VAL A 168 -6.40 -0.15 18.78
C VAL A 168 -7.54 0.83 19.08
N GLY A 169 -7.68 1.91 18.31
CA GLY A 169 -8.71 2.95 18.51
C GLY A 169 -10.01 2.68 17.78
N HIS A 170 -9.97 1.94 16.69
CA HIS A 170 -11.14 1.53 15.91
C HIS A 170 -11.04 0.04 15.59
N TYR A 171 -12.10 -0.68 15.94
CA TYR A 171 -12.22 -2.07 15.56
C TYR A 171 -12.68 -2.13 14.10
N HIS A 172 -11.77 -2.49 13.25
CA HIS A 172 -12.14 -2.97 11.92
C HIS A 172 -12.51 -4.43 12.09
N GLU A 173 -13.81 -4.72 12.06
CA GLU A 173 -14.25 -6.07 11.85
C GLU A 173 -13.49 -6.54 10.63
N LYS A 174 -12.58 -7.51 10.81
CA LYS A 174 -12.07 -8.23 9.66
C LYS A 174 -13.33 -8.78 9.02
N LYS A 175 -13.83 -8.12 7.99
CA LYS A 175 -14.73 -8.73 7.06
C LYS A 175 -13.94 -9.86 6.40
N LEU A 176 -13.85 -10.98 7.12
CA LEU A 176 -13.68 -12.30 6.52
C LEU A 176 -14.91 -12.63 5.66
N GLU A 177 -15.91 -11.78 5.71
CA GLU A 177 -17.21 -11.93 5.12
C GLU A 177 -17.31 -10.99 3.95
N GLU A 178 -17.66 -11.59 2.85
CA GLU A 178 -17.93 -10.94 1.60
C GLU A 178 -16.74 -10.15 1.03
N TYR A 179 -15.64 -10.85 0.82
CA TYR A 179 -15.21 -10.86 -0.54
C TYR A 179 -16.44 -11.31 -1.36
N GLN A 180 -17.33 -10.38 -1.72
CA GLN A 180 -17.98 -10.54 -3.01
C GLN A 180 -16.79 -10.75 -3.92
N GLU A 181 -16.56 -12.01 -4.27
CA GLU A 181 -15.83 -12.36 -5.46
C GLU A 181 -16.42 -11.41 -6.47
N ALA A 182 -15.65 -10.39 -6.85
CA ALA A 182 -16.07 -9.51 -7.93
C ALA A 182 -16.51 -10.50 -8.96
N LYS A 183 -17.76 -10.41 -9.40
CA LYS A 183 -18.38 -11.40 -10.31
C LYS A 183 -17.28 -11.76 -11.24
N ASP A 184 -16.69 -12.94 -11.04
CA ASP A 184 -15.44 -13.33 -11.66
C ASP A 184 -15.62 -12.95 -13.11
N ASP A 185 -14.78 -12.03 -13.56
CA ASP A 185 -14.68 -11.78 -15.00
C ASP A 185 -14.30 -13.15 -15.53
N VAL A 186 -15.29 -13.84 -16.11
CA VAL A 186 -15.21 -15.28 -16.33
C VAL A 186 -14.03 -15.47 -17.25
N PHE A 187 -12.89 -15.85 -16.67
CA PHE A 187 -11.71 -16.20 -17.41
C PHE A 187 -12.10 -17.33 -18.36
N ASP A 188 -12.41 -16.98 -19.61
CA ASP A 188 -12.60 -17.97 -20.65
C ASP A 188 -11.22 -18.41 -21.14
N PRO A 189 -10.76 -19.63 -20.80
CA PRO A 189 -9.48 -20.14 -21.29
C PRO A 189 -9.41 -20.17 -22.82
N LYS A 190 -10.55 -20.07 -23.51
CA LYS A 190 -10.66 -20.07 -24.97
C LYS A 190 -10.68 -18.66 -25.57
N ALA A 191 -10.87 -17.62 -24.77
CA ALA A 191 -10.96 -16.24 -25.26
C ALA A 191 -9.62 -15.70 -25.82
N TYR A 192 -8.52 -16.33 -25.45
CA TYR A 192 -7.17 -15.97 -25.91
C TYR A 192 -6.59 -17.10 -26.75
N PRO A 193 -5.92 -16.79 -27.89
CA PRO A 193 -5.53 -17.81 -28.83
C PRO A 193 -4.57 -18.82 -28.21
N ALA A 194 -4.95 -20.09 -28.24
CA ALA A 194 -4.07 -21.21 -27.99
C ALA A 194 -2.89 -21.17 -28.98
N THR A 195 -1.67 -21.29 -28.49
CA THR A 195 -0.46 -21.02 -29.29
C THR A 195 0.21 -22.28 -29.83
N ALA A 196 -0.02 -23.42 -29.19
CA ALA A 196 0.46 -24.73 -29.66
C ALA A 196 -0.45 -25.82 -29.08
N GLU A 197 -0.46 -26.99 -29.72
CA GLU A 197 -1.20 -28.14 -29.22
C GLU A 197 -0.72 -28.50 -27.80
N GLY A 198 -1.64 -28.50 -26.81
CA GLY A 198 -1.32 -28.74 -25.39
C GLY A 198 -0.74 -27.55 -24.61
N PHE A 199 -0.41 -26.44 -25.27
CA PHE A 199 0.05 -25.23 -24.60
C PHE A 199 -1.08 -24.19 -24.54
N THR A 200 -1.93 -24.30 -23.50
CA THR A 200 -3.15 -23.49 -23.34
C THR A 200 -3.19 -22.83 -21.98
N ASN A 201 -4.04 -21.81 -21.84
CA ASN A 201 -4.40 -21.25 -20.56
C ASN A 201 -4.98 -22.33 -19.63
N TYR A 202 -4.71 -22.24 -18.34
CA TYR A 202 -5.28 -23.18 -17.38
C TYR A 202 -5.46 -22.53 -16.00
N THR A 203 -6.28 -23.16 -15.19
CA THR A 203 -6.44 -22.80 -13.78
C THR A 203 -5.59 -23.73 -12.93
N GLU A 204 -4.69 -23.15 -12.15
CA GLU A 204 -3.92 -23.86 -11.12
C GLU A 204 -4.75 -23.99 -9.86
N VAL A 205 -4.72 -25.17 -9.26
CA VAL A 205 -5.31 -25.42 -7.94
C VAL A 205 -4.17 -25.66 -6.96
N ILE A 206 -4.11 -24.88 -5.89
CA ILE A 206 -3.04 -25.05 -4.89
C ILE A 206 -3.36 -26.30 -4.07
N PRO A 207 -2.50 -27.34 -4.09
CA PRO A 207 -2.72 -28.58 -3.36
C PRO A 207 -2.94 -28.36 -1.86
N GLY A 208 -3.90 -29.06 -1.29
CA GLY A 208 -4.27 -28.93 0.12
C GLY A 208 -5.15 -27.72 0.43
N SER A 209 -5.68 -27.05 -0.60
CA SER A 209 -6.64 -25.97 -0.47
C SER A 209 -7.65 -25.96 -1.60
N ASP A 210 -8.69 -25.12 -1.51
CA ASP A 210 -9.66 -24.83 -2.58
C ASP A 210 -9.28 -23.58 -3.39
N VAL A 211 -8.14 -22.96 -3.06
CA VAL A 211 -7.66 -21.73 -3.71
C VAL A 211 -7.15 -22.03 -5.11
N LYS A 212 -7.59 -21.19 -6.04
CA LYS A 212 -7.29 -21.31 -7.47
C LYS A 212 -6.79 -19.97 -8.03
N PHE A 213 -5.93 -20.06 -9.05
CA PHE A 213 -5.51 -18.89 -9.83
C PHE A 213 -5.28 -19.27 -11.29
N GLU A 214 -5.39 -18.28 -12.18
CA GLU A 214 -5.30 -18.51 -13.62
C GLU A 214 -3.87 -18.27 -14.12
N MET A 215 -3.47 -19.14 -15.06
CA MET A 215 -2.20 -19.09 -15.78
C MET A 215 -2.45 -18.89 -17.27
N VAL A 216 -1.85 -17.84 -17.84
CA VAL A 216 -1.98 -17.49 -19.25
C VAL A 216 -0.78 -18.04 -20.01
N ALA A 217 -1.03 -18.77 -21.09
CA ALA A 217 -0.01 -19.31 -21.98
C ALA A 217 0.48 -18.22 -22.96
N LEU A 218 1.74 -17.84 -22.86
CA LEU A 218 2.36 -16.89 -23.76
C LEU A 218 3.29 -17.60 -24.76
N PRO A 219 3.13 -17.35 -26.07
CA PRO A 219 3.81 -18.15 -27.10
C PRO A 219 5.32 -17.94 -27.17
N GLY A 220 5.84 -16.97 -26.40
CA GLY A 220 7.20 -16.50 -26.63
C GLY A 220 7.33 -15.77 -27.97
N GLY A 221 8.53 -15.76 -28.52
CA GLY A 221 8.83 -15.09 -29.76
C GLY A 221 9.80 -13.92 -29.58
N THR A 222 10.03 -13.18 -30.66
CA THR A 222 10.97 -12.05 -30.67
C THR A 222 10.24 -10.74 -30.44
N PHE A 223 10.76 -9.87 -29.56
CA PHE A 223 10.26 -8.53 -29.33
C PHE A 223 11.40 -7.54 -29.07
N THR A 224 11.09 -6.25 -29.18
CA THR A 224 12.02 -5.17 -28.87
C THR A 224 11.87 -4.77 -27.41
N MET A 225 12.86 -5.11 -26.58
CA MET A 225 12.92 -4.76 -25.15
C MET A 225 13.51 -3.37 -24.96
N GLY A 226 12.95 -2.59 -24.03
CA GLY A 226 13.36 -1.22 -23.74
C GLY A 226 12.57 -0.17 -24.51
N SER A 227 12.84 1.12 -24.26
CA SER A 227 12.18 2.25 -24.90
C SER A 227 12.99 2.84 -26.03
N ALA A 228 12.29 3.33 -27.08
CA ALA A 228 12.92 4.07 -28.16
C ALA A 228 13.55 5.38 -27.65
N ASP A 229 14.62 5.85 -28.30
CA ASP A 229 15.30 7.09 -27.89
C ASP A 229 14.39 8.32 -27.97
N ALA A 230 13.38 8.29 -28.81
CA ALA A 230 12.38 9.36 -28.97
C ALA A 230 11.14 9.20 -28.04
N GLU A 231 11.10 8.17 -27.19
CA GLU A 231 9.95 7.97 -26.27
C GLU A 231 9.98 9.03 -25.17
N ASP A 232 8.87 9.74 -25.01
CA ASP A 232 8.70 10.75 -23.97
C ASP A 232 8.82 10.14 -22.56
N TYR A 233 9.52 10.85 -21.66
CA TYR A 233 9.79 10.40 -20.28
C TYR A 233 10.66 9.14 -20.17
N ARG A 234 11.33 8.76 -21.26
CA ARG A 234 12.32 7.68 -21.25
C ARG A 234 13.43 7.95 -20.25
N ARG A 235 13.83 6.94 -19.52
CA ARG A 235 14.98 6.99 -18.62
C ARG A 235 16.21 6.32 -19.24
N PRO A 236 17.42 6.74 -18.86
CA PRO A 236 18.66 6.17 -19.42
C PRO A 236 18.79 4.64 -19.25
N ASP A 237 18.23 4.10 -18.17
CA ASP A 237 18.29 2.68 -17.84
C ASP A 237 17.30 1.80 -18.64
N GLU A 238 16.44 2.41 -19.45
CA GLU A 238 15.49 1.72 -20.33
C GLU A 238 16.07 1.41 -21.71
N GLY A 239 17.34 1.66 -21.91
CA GLY A 239 17.99 1.47 -23.21
C GLY A 239 19.46 1.06 -23.12
N PRO A 240 20.07 0.83 -24.28
CA PRO A 240 19.49 0.86 -25.63
C PRO A 240 18.52 -0.28 -25.88
N GLN A 241 17.58 -0.09 -26.84
CA GLN A 241 16.67 -1.17 -27.25
C GLN A 241 17.42 -2.42 -27.71
N ARG A 242 16.89 -3.60 -27.36
CA ARG A 242 17.48 -4.91 -27.74
C ARG A 242 16.41 -5.84 -28.26
N GLN A 243 16.77 -6.61 -29.29
CA GLN A 243 15.98 -7.73 -29.75
C GLN A 243 16.12 -8.88 -28.74
N VAL A 244 15.02 -9.37 -28.21
CA VAL A 244 14.99 -10.50 -27.30
C VAL A 244 14.11 -11.60 -27.87
N GLN A 245 14.61 -12.84 -27.83
CA GLN A 245 13.88 -14.05 -28.18
C GLN A 245 13.50 -14.78 -26.90
N LEU A 246 12.22 -15.00 -26.67
CA LEU A 246 11.71 -15.75 -25.51
C LEU A 246 11.17 -17.11 -25.93
N THR A 247 11.48 -18.11 -25.14
CA THR A 247 10.78 -19.40 -25.14
C THR A 247 9.34 -19.21 -24.64
N GLN A 248 8.42 -20.05 -25.06
CA GLN A 248 7.04 -20.04 -24.53
C GLN A 248 7.00 -20.36 -23.03
N PHE A 249 6.08 -19.71 -22.31
CA PHE A 249 5.92 -19.87 -20.87
C PHE A 249 4.49 -19.57 -20.43
N TRP A 250 4.11 -19.95 -19.22
CA TRP A 250 2.87 -19.49 -18.59
C TRP A 250 3.18 -18.40 -17.57
N ILE A 251 2.30 -17.42 -17.48
CA ILE A 251 2.39 -16.34 -16.48
C ILE A 251 1.07 -16.19 -15.73
N GLY A 252 1.11 -15.84 -14.45
CA GLY A 252 -0.07 -15.55 -13.66
C GLY A 252 -0.89 -14.42 -14.30
N ARG A 253 -2.21 -14.65 -14.47
CA ARG A 253 -3.13 -13.64 -15.03
C ARG A 253 -3.13 -12.35 -14.20
N THR A 254 -3.01 -12.49 -12.89
CA THR A 254 -2.94 -11.40 -11.91
C THR A 254 -1.67 -11.50 -11.08
N GLU A 255 -1.40 -10.50 -10.30
CA GLU A 255 -0.46 -10.60 -9.18
C GLU A 255 -0.92 -11.72 -8.23
N ILE A 256 0.01 -12.31 -7.46
CA ILE A 256 -0.35 -13.22 -6.36
C ILE A 256 -1.14 -12.42 -5.33
N ARG A 257 -2.34 -12.91 -5.02
CA ARG A 257 -3.28 -12.28 -4.10
C ARG A 257 -3.08 -12.80 -2.67
N TRP A 258 -3.65 -12.11 -1.71
CA TRP A 258 -3.59 -12.56 -0.32
C TRP A 258 -4.14 -13.98 -0.14
N LYS A 259 -5.19 -14.38 -0.86
CA LYS A 259 -5.74 -15.74 -0.74
C LYS A 259 -4.73 -16.83 -1.13
N GLU A 260 -3.92 -16.63 -2.16
CA GLU A 260 -2.86 -17.56 -2.55
C GLU A 260 -1.68 -17.52 -1.56
N TRP A 261 -1.30 -16.30 -1.13
CA TRP A 261 -0.24 -16.12 -0.15
C TRP A 261 -0.59 -16.74 1.21
N GLU A 262 -1.83 -16.63 1.66
CA GLU A 262 -2.29 -17.20 2.93
C GLU A 262 -2.25 -18.72 2.96
N VAL A 263 -2.43 -19.41 1.83
CA VAL A 263 -2.20 -20.86 1.76
C VAL A 263 -0.74 -21.19 2.05
N PHE A 264 0.20 -20.51 1.41
CA PHE A 264 1.62 -20.65 1.70
C PHE A 264 1.93 -20.35 3.16
N TYR A 265 1.44 -19.22 3.66
CA TYR A 265 1.65 -18.80 5.04
C TYR A 265 1.10 -19.82 6.04
N SER A 266 -0.07 -20.38 5.80
CA SER A 266 -0.70 -21.38 6.68
C SER A 266 0.04 -22.72 6.68
N GLN A 267 0.63 -23.11 5.55
CA GLN A 267 1.35 -24.38 5.41
C GLN A 267 2.82 -24.27 5.86
N ARG A 268 3.44 -23.13 5.75
CA ARG A 268 4.87 -22.91 5.94
C ARG A 268 5.22 -21.82 6.94
N GLY A 269 4.26 -21.02 7.40
CA GLY A 269 4.51 -19.95 8.36
C GLY A 269 5.14 -20.47 9.64
N SER A 270 6.20 -19.82 10.10
CA SER A 270 6.83 -20.13 11.38
C SER A 270 6.07 -19.45 12.51
N PRO A 271 5.68 -20.16 13.59
CA PRO A 271 5.04 -19.56 14.75
C PRO A 271 5.97 -18.64 15.58
N GLY A 272 7.09 -18.20 15.01
CA GLY A 272 8.07 -17.35 15.70
C GLY A 272 9.05 -18.10 16.59
N LYS A 273 9.10 -19.42 16.48
CA LYS A 273 10.17 -20.23 17.07
C LYS A 273 11.23 -20.42 15.99
N SER A 274 12.47 -20.03 16.28
CA SER A 274 13.61 -20.49 15.50
C SER A 274 13.64 -22.01 15.56
N ASP A 275 13.49 -22.68 14.41
CA ASP A 275 13.70 -24.11 14.33
C ASP A 275 15.20 -24.35 14.52
N PRO A 276 15.63 -25.05 15.57
CA PRO A 276 17.06 -25.34 15.81
C PRO A 276 17.68 -26.27 14.76
N ASN A 277 16.87 -26.87 13.87
CA ASN A 277 17.35 -27.78 12.80
C ASN A 277 17.55 -27.07 11.46
N TYR A 278 17.68 -25.79 11.46
CA TYR A 278 17.72 -24.89 10.30
C TYR A 278 19.07 -24.88 9.55
N SER A 279 19.68 -26.01 9.35
CA SER A 279 20.96 -26.14 8.64
C SER A 279 20.85 -26.78 7.24
N ASP A 280 19.63 -27.10 6.78
CA ASP A 280 19.45 -27.79 5.50
C ASP A 280 18.91 -26.79 4.47
N GLU A 281 19.76 -26.42 3.50
CA GLU A 281 19.41 -25.60 2.33
C GLU A 281 18.30 -26.23 1.47
N SER A 282 17.95 -27.49 1.70
CA SER A 282 16.90 -28.22 0.97
C SER A 282 15.49 -28.00 1.51
N THR A 283 15.32 -27.45 2.73
CA THR A 283 14.00 -27.20 3.31
C THR A 283 13.52 -25.80 3.03
N THR A 284 12.42 -25.68 2.28
CA THR A 284 11.73 -24.42 2.04
C THR A 284 11.23 -23.86 3.36
N THR A 285 11.79 -22.73 3.76
CA THR A 285 11.41 -22.01 4.97
C THR A 285 10.09 -21.29 4.79
N GLY A 286 9.53 -20.75 5.85
CA GLY A 286 8.26 -20.04 5.80
C GLY A 286 8.33 -18.69 6.49
N PRO A 287 7.42 -17.78 6.14
CA PRO A 287 7.42 -16.41 6.68
C PRO A 287 7.14 -16.42 8.19
N THR A 288 7.92 -15.60 8.91
CA THR A 288 7.65 -15.26 10.30
C THR A 288 6.43 -14.35 10.40
N PRO A 289 5.72 -14.30 11.55
CA PRO A 289 4.66 -13.31 11.75
C PRO A 289 5.18 -11.88 11.56
N PRO A 290 4.50 -11.03 10.78
CA PRO A 290 4.86 -9.61 10.64
C PRO A 290 4.66 -8.85 11.96
N TYR A 291 5.36 -7.73 12.13
CA TYR A 291 5.18 -6.87 13.31
C TYR A 291 3.92 -6.02 13.26
N GLY A 292 3.51 -5.59 12.06
CA GLY A 292 2.32 -4.79 11.81
C GLY A 292 1.28 -5.53 10.97
N SER A 293 0.33 -4.79 10.43
CA SER A 293 -0.65 -5.29 9.46
C SER A 293 -0.04 -5.26 8.05
N PRO A 294 0.39 -6.39 7.49
CA PRO A 294 1.08 -6.39 6.20
C PRO A 294 0.15 -5.99 5.05
N ASP A 295 -1.15 -6.09 5.23
CA ASP A 295 -2.20 -5.63 4.30
C ASP A 295 -2.59 -4.16 4.51
N GLN A 296 -1.88 -3.42 5.38
CA GLN A 296 -2.10 -2.01 5.71
C GLN A 296 -3.53 -1.69 6.18
N GLY A 297 -4.32 -2.69 6.55
CA GLY A 297 -5.74 -2.54 6.87
C GLY A 297 -6.64 -2.40 5.64
N TRP A 298 -6.10 -2.56 4.43
CA TRP A 298 -6.90 -2.48 3.19
C TRP A 298 -7.73 -3.74 2.93
N GLY A 299 -7.54 -4.77 3.74
CA GLY A 299 -8.13 -6.08 3.54
C GLY A 299 -7.27 -6.99 2.67
N ARG A 300 -7.65 -8.28 2.65
CA ARG A 300 -6.89 -9.36 1.99
C ARG A 300 -7.68 -10.00 0.85
N GLY A 301 -7.67 -11.31 0.73
CA GLY A 301 -8.42 -12.12 -0.24
C GLY A 301 -8.03 -11.86 -1.69
N ALA A 302 -8.86 -11.17 -2.47
CA ALA A 302 -8.61 -10.90 -3.88
C ALA A 302 -7.62 -9.76 -4.15
N ARG A 303 -7.22 -8.96 -3.15
CA ARG A 303 -6.20 -7.93 -3.32
C ARG A 303 -4.82 -8.55 -3.50
N PRO A 304 -3.89 -7.91 -4.23
CA PRO A 304 -2.51 -8.40 -4.33
C PRO A 304 -1.87 -8.47 -2.95
N ALA A 305 -1.11 -9.52 -2.72
CA ALA A 305 -0.28 -9.66 -1.55
C ALA A 305 0.88 -8.66 -1.64
N ILE A 306 1.10 -7.91 -0.58
CA ILE A 306 2.08 -6.81 -0.52
C ILE A 306 2.97 -6.94 0.72
N THR A 307 4.01 -6.11 0.80
CA THR A 307 4.97 -6.03 1.92
C THR A 307 5.92 -7.22 2.05
N MET A 308 5.79 -8.28 1.24
CA MET A 308 6.79 -9.35 1.23
C MET A 308 8.09 -8.89 0.56
N THR A 309 9.20 -9.46 0.99
CA THR A 309 10.50 -9.25 0.36
C THR A 309 10.63 -10.04 -0.94
N HIS A 310 11.63 -9.73 -1.76
CA HIS A 310 11.97 -10.51 -2.95
C HIS A 310 12.33 -11.97 -2.58
N HIS A 311 13.07 -12.17 -1.47
CA HIS A 311 13.33 -13.50 -0.92
C HIS A 311 12.04 -14.27 -0.63
N ALA A 312 11.09 -13.64 0.05
CA ALA A 312 9.81 -14.26 0.39
C ALA A 312 9.00 -14.66 -0.86
N ALA A 313 9.00 -13.82 -1.90
CA ALA A 313 8.38 -14.13 -3.19
C ALA A 313 9.08 -15.29 -3.91
N THR A 314 10.41 -15.36 -3.85
CA THR A 314 11.20 -16.47 -4.41
C THR A 314 10.88 -17.78 -3.68
N VAL A 315 10.83 -17.76 -2.36
CA VAL A 315 10.49 -18.95 -1.55
C VAL A 315 9.05 -19.39 -1.79
N TYR A 316 8.12 -18.45 -1.98
CA TYR A 316 6.76 -18.78 -2.42
C TYR A 316 6.75 -19.58 -3.72
N CYS A 317 7.51 -19.16 -4.73
CA CYS A 317 7.62 -19.87 -6.00
C CYS A 317 8.22 -21.29 -5.84
N GLN A 318 9.24 -21.43 -4.99
CA GLN A 318 9.85 -22.73 -4.66
C GLN A 318 8.83 -23.66 -3.97
N TRP A 319 8.11 -23.13 -2.99
CA TRP A 319 7.03 -23.87 -2.32
C TRP A 319 5.95 -24.29 -3.31
N LEU A 320 5.46 -23.36 -4.15
CA LEU A 320 4.44 -23.66 -5.16
C LEU A 320 4.92 -24.75 -6.13
N SER A 321 6.20 -24.70 -6.51
CA SER A 321 6.81 -25.75 -7.34
C SER A 321 6.80 -27.10 -6.63
N SER A 322 7.15 -27.15 -5.36
CA SER A 322 7.22 -28.38 -4.58
C SER A 322 5.84 -29.04 -4.39
N VAL A 323 4.78 -28.25 -4.16
CA VAL A 323 3.45 -28.80 -3.93
C VAL A 323 2.69 -29.15 -5.21
N THR A 324 3.01 -28.49 -6.34
CA THR A 324 2.34 -28.74 -7.63
C THR A 324 3.12 -29.70 -8.53
N GLY A 325 4.39 -29.94 -8.29
CA GLY A 325 5.30 -30.69 -9.17
C GLY A 325 5.63 -29.97 -10.48
N LYS A 326 5.35 -28.67 -10.60
CA LYS A 326 5.62 -27.82 -11.76
C LYS A 326 6.71 -26.81 -11.42
N LYS A 327 7.42 -26.26 -12.41
CA LYS A 327 8.50 -25.30 -12.15
C LYS A 327 7.96 -23.87 -12.17
N TYR A 328 7.76 -23.31 -10.98
CA TYR A 328 7.37 -21.90 -10.77
C TYR A 328 8.55 -21.06 -10.33
N ARG A 329 8.60 -19.83 -10.83
CA ARG A 329 9.56 -18.79 -10.44
C ARG A 329 8.98 -17.40 -10.66
N LEU A 330 9.70 -16.37 -10.24
CA LEU A 330 9.44 -15.00 -10.68
C LEU A 330 9.69 -14.87 -12.19
N PRO A 331 9.00 -13.95 -12.89
CA PRO A 331 9.31 -13.63 -14.29
C PRO A 331 10.72 -13.04 -14.38
N THR A 332 11.42 -13.31 -15.48
CA THR A 332 12.55 -12.45 -15.85
C THR A 332 12.04 -11.08 -16.27
N GLU A 333 12.90 -10.07 -16.21
CA GLU A 333 12.53 -8.71 -16.64
C GLU A 333 12.03 -8.70 -18.10
N ALA A 334 12.65 -9.50 -18.96
CA ALA A 334 12.26 -9.64 -20.35
C ALA A 334 10.90 -10.33 -20.55
N GLU A 335 10.62 -11.39 -19.79
CA GLU A 335 9.31 -12.06 -19.80
C GLU A 335 8.21 -11.12 -19.31
N TRP A 336 8.51 -10.36 -18.27
CA TRP A 336 7.57 -9.38 -17.72
C TRP A 336 7.24 -8.29 -18.75
N GLU A 337 8.26 -7.69 -19.40
CA GLU A 337 8.05 -6.64 -20.40
C GLU A 337 7.32 -7.16 -21.64
N TYR A 338 7.65 -8.36 -22.11
CA TYR A 338 6.92 -9.03 -23.20
C TYR A 338 5.45 -9.22 -22.87
N ALA A 339 5.17 -9.72 -21.66
CA ALA A 339 3.82 -9.93 -21.17
C ALA A 339 3.04 -8.62 -21.05
N CYS A 340 3.67 -7.57 -20.52
CA CYS A 340 3.10 -6.24 -20.40
C CYS A 340 2.78 -5.63 -21.76
N ARG A 341 3.73 -5.63 -22.69
CA ARG A 341 3.56 -5.06 -24.02
C ARG A 341 2.49 -5.73 -24.87
N SER A 342 2.25 -7.02 -24.67
CA SER A 342 1.25 -7.76 -25.45
C SER A 342 1.36 -7.52 -26.96
N LYS A 343 2.59 -7.57 -27.51
CA LYS A 343 2.97 -7.32 -28.92
C LYS A 343 2.93 -5.86 -29.38
N THR A 344 2.76 -4.88 -28.47
CA THR A 344 2.88 -3.45 -28.82
C THR A 344 4.31 -2.96 -28.64
N GLU A 345 4.67 -1.92 -29.38
CA GLU A 345 5.94 -1.19 -29.24
C GLU A 345 5.75 0.21 -28.61
N THR A 346 4.51 0.58 -28.33
CA THR A 346 4.10 1.85 -27.74
C THR A 346 4.40 1.91 -26.23
N PRO A 347 4.42 3.11 -25.61
CA PRO A 347 4.64 3.25 -24.16
C PRO A 347 3.70 2.40 -23.31
N TYR A 348 2.43 2.27 -23.73
CA TYR A 348 1.44 1.40 -23.11
C TYR A 348 0.94 0.37 -24.12
N PHE A 349 0.34 -0.72 -23.65
CA PHE A 349 -0.30 -1.73 -24.52
C PHE A 349 -1.63 -1.25 -25.15
N PHE A 350 -2.02 -0.02 -24.92
CA PHE A 350 -3.15 0.67 -25.52
C PHE A 350 -2.70 2.03 -26.09
N PRO A 351 -3.45 2.66 -27.00
CA PRO A 351 -3.11 3.98 -27.53
C PRO A 351 -3.14 5.05 -26.43
N GLY A 352 -2.01 5.70 -26.18
CA GLY A 352 -1.89 6.75 -25.19
C GLY A 352 -0.50 7.37 -25.17
N ASP A 353 -0.46 8.66 -24.85
CA ASP A 353 0.76 9.44 -24.69
C ASP A 353 0.96 9.72 -23.19
N PRO A 354 2.10 9.34 -22.60
CA PRO A 354 2.40 9.59 -21.19
C PRO A 354 2.21 11.06 -20.77
N ALA A 355 2.53 12.00 -21.67
CA ALA A 355 2.38 13.43 -21.41
C ALA A 355 0.92 13.86 -21.11
N GLN A 356 -0.07 13.12 -21.62
CA GLN A 356 -1.48 13.42 -21.39
C GLN A 356 -1.97 12.95 -20.02
N PHE A 357 -1.33 11.93 -19.44
CA PHE A 357 -1.78 11.28 -18.20
C PHE A 357 -0.99 11.72 -16.97
N THR A 358 0.23 12.21 -17.15
CA THR A 358 1.11 12.58 -16.02
C THR A 358 0.56 13.76 -15.23
N LEU A 359 0.73 13.71 -13.92
CA LEU A 359 0.49 14.84 -13.01
C LEU A 359 1.72 15.78 -12.93
N ASP A 360 2.85 15.40 -13.50
CA ASP A 360 4.10 16.19 -13.42
C ASP A 360 4.13 17.37 -14.41
N SER A 361 3.20 17.41 -15.38
CA SER A 361 3.01 18.56 -16.26
C SER A 361 2.31 19.71 -15.55
N TRP A 362 2.85 20.94 -15.67
CA TRP A 362 2.19 22.15 -15.15
C TRP A 362 0.75 22.30 -15.68
N TRP A 363 0.52 22.04 -16.96
CA TRP A 363 -0.81 22.10 -17.58
C TRP A 363 -1.77 21.10 -16.93
N ASN A 364 -1.34 19.89 -16.74
CA ASN A 364 -2.16 18.83 -16.14
C ASN A 364 -2.44 19.10 -14.66
N ARG A 365 -1.52 19.75 -13.93
CA ARG A 365 -1.76 20.18 -12.54
C ARG A 365 -2.84 21.25 -12.45
N VAL A 366 -2.91 22.18 -13.42
CA VAL A 366 -3.87 23.30 -13.43
C VAL A 366 -5.21 22.89 -14.02
N PHE A 367 -5.23 22.16 -15.14
CA PHE A 367 -6.43 21.85 -15.91
C PHE A 367 -6.91 20.41 -15.75
N GLY A 368 -6.16 19.56 -15.03
CA GLY A 368 -6.42 18.14 -14.85
C GLY A 368 -5.77 17.29 -15.94
N ALA A 369 -5.14 16.18 -15.54
CA ALA A 369 -4.62 15.18 -16.46
C ALA A 369 -5.77 14.40 -17.13
N LYS A 370 -5.55 13.93 -18.34
CA LYS A 370 -6.47 12.99 -19.00
C LYS A 370 -6.43 11.67 -18.25
N LYS A 371 -7.59 11.11 -17.98
CA LYS A 371 -7.69 9.83 -17.24
C LYS A 371 -7.88 8.65 -18.16
N MET A 372 -8.77 8.77 -19.15
CA MET A 372 -9.08 7.75 -20.12
C MET A 372 -8.02 7.67 -21.24
N PRO A 373 -7.61 6.45 -21.70
CA PRO A 373 -8.11 5.14 -21.23
C PRO A 373 -7.30 4.55 -20.06
N LEU A 374 -6.27 5.23 -19.54
CA LEU A 374 -5.33 4.66 -18.56
C LEU A 374 -6.06 4.10 -17.31
N ASN A 375 -7.05 4.82 -16.79
CA ASN A 375 -7.82 4.40 -15.62
C ASN A 375 -8.72 3.16 -15.83
N GLU A 376 -8.88 2.71 -17.07
CA GLU A 376 -9.56 1.43 -17.35
C GLU A 376 -8.64 0.21 -17.14
N TYR A 377 -7.32 0.45 -17.17
CA TYR A 377 -6.29 -0.59 -17.15
C TYR A 377 -5.41 -0.55 -15.92
N ALA A 378 -5.38 0.56 -15.19
CA ALA A 378 -4.43 0.78 -14.11
C ALA A 378 -5.03 1.51 -12.91
N ALA A 379 -4.70 1.04 -11.70
CA ALA A 379 -4.79 1.83 -10.49
C ALA A 379 -3.47 2.61 -10.33
N TYR A 380 -3.52 3.95 -10.35
CA TYR A 380 -2.36 4.84 -10.28
C TYR A 380 -2.71 6.14 -9.54
N VAL A 381 -1.73 6.97 -9.22
CA VAL A 381 -1.92 8.17 -8.40
C VAL A 381 -2.96 9.16 -8.96
N GLY A 382 -3.18 9.17 -10.26
CA GLY A 382 -4.11 10.11 -10.92
C GLY A 382 -5.60 9.75 -10.80
N ASP A 383 -5.95 8.51 -10.48
CA ASP A 383 -7.36 8.06 -10.48
C ASP A 383 -7.69 6.93 -9.48
N SER A 384 -6.75 6.47 -8.68
CA SER A 384 -6.98 5.39 -7.72
C SER A 384 -7.06 5.91 -6.30
N PRO A 385 -7.88 5.29 -5.44
CA PRO A 385 -7.65 5.39 -4.00
C PRO A 385 -6.18 5.02 -3.68
N ALA A 386 -5.59 5.67 -2.69
CA ALA A 386 -4.18 5.46 -2.31
C ALA A 386 -3.95 4.07 -1.67
N ARG A 387 -4.41 3.01 -2.33
CA ARG A 387 -4.33 1.61 -1.90
C ARG A 387 -4.44 0.64 -3.06
N THR A 388 -4.04 -0.61 -2.83
CA THR A 388 -4.22 -1.70 -3.79
C THR A 388 -5.69 -1.91 -4.16
N GLN A 389 -5.93 -2.40 -5.38
CA GLN A 389 -7.25 -2.73 -5.90
C GLN A 389 -7.36 -4.23 -6.19
N THR A 390 -8.58 -4.75 -6.25
CA THR A 390 -8.84 -6.12 -6.70
C THR A 390 -8.73 -6.20 -8.23
N PRO A 391 -8.52 -7.39 -8.82
CA PRO A 391 -8.43 -7.54 -10.28
C PRO A 391 -9.63 -7.01 -11.07
N ALA A 392 -10.82 -6.99 -10.47
CA ALA A 392 -12.02 -6.44 -11.11
C ALA A 392 -11.96 -4.93 -11.39
N PHE A 393 -10.98 -4.23 -10.82
CA PHE A 393 -10.79 -2.80 -11.05
C PHE A 393 -10.29 -2.49 -12.45
N ALA A 394 -9.48 -3.36 -13.06
CA ALA A 394 -8.79 -3.10 -14.31
C ALA A 394 -9.21 -4.09 -15.40
N LYS A 395 -9.26 -3.60 -16.64
CA LYS A 395 -9.43 -4.44 -17.84
C LYS A 395 -8.14 -5.21 -18.14
N PRO A 396 -8.22 -6.41 -18.72
CA PRO A 396 -7.06 -7.14 -19.15
C PRO A 396 -6.35 -6.47 -20.35
N ASN A 397 -5.04 -6.71 -20.45
CA ASN A 397 -4.29 -6.39 -21.66
C ASN A 397 -4.61 -7.38 -22.80
N PRO A 398 -4.10 -7.18 -24.04
CA PRO A 398 -4.40 -8.08 -25.18
C PRO A 398 -3.99 -9.54 -24.98
N PHE A 399 -3.11 -9.87 -24.05
CA PHE A 399 -2.81 -11.25 -23.65
C PHE A 399 -3.74 -11.79 -22.56
N GLY A 400 -4.65 -10.98 -22.04
CA GLY A 400 -5.57 -11.35 -20.97
C GLY A 400 -5.03 -11.14 -19.55
N LEU A 401 -3.88 -10.50 -19.41
CA LEU A 401 -3.27 -10.21 -18.11
C LEU A 401 -3.87 -8.94 -17.51
N ILE A 402 -4.10 -8.96 -16.21
CA ILE A 402 -4.66 -7.85 -15.44
C ILE A 402 -3.57 -7.22 -14.58
N ASN A 403 -3.61 -5.90 -14.40
CA ASN A 403 -2.68 -5.13 -13.57
C ASN A 403 -1.21 -5.32 -13.93
N THR A 404 -0.88 -5.48 -15.22
CA THR A 404 0.52 -5.43 -15.66
C THR A 404 1.10 -4.02 -15.59
N ILE A 405 0.25 -3.02 -15.37
CA ILE A 405 0.63 -1.63 -15.09
C ILE A 405 -0.22 -1.11 -13.94
N GLY A 406 0.39 -0.37 -13.01
CA GLY A 406 -0.27 0.16 -11.82
C GLY A 406 -0.55 -0.91 -10.75
N ASN A 407 -1.42 -0.62 -9.84
CA ASN A 407 -1.77 -1.41 -8.66
C ASN A 407 -0.57 -1.66 -7.75
N VAL A 408 0.27 -2.65 -8.02
CA VAL A 408 1.54 -2.86 -7.31
C VAL A 408 2.70 -3.05 -8.28
N ARG A 409 3.89 -2.56 -7.92
CA ARG A 409 5.12 -2.92 -8.62
C ARG A 409 5.38 -4.41 -8.44
N GLU A 410 5.92 -5.05 -9.46
CA GLU A 410 6.12 -6.48 -9.46
C GLU A 410 7.60 -6.86 -9.51
N PHE A 411 8.00 -7.78 -8.64
CA PHE A 411 9.34 -8.34 -8.64
C PHE A 411 9.62 -9.13 -9.92
N CYS A 412 10.81 -8.89 -10.47
CA CYS A 412 11.43 -9.74 -11.47
C CYS A 412 12.56 -10.57 -10.83
N LEU A 413 12.96 -11.66 -11.50
CA LEU A 413 14.06 -12.52 -11.09
C LEU A 413 15.41 -11.78 -11.13
N ASP A 414 15.55 -10.88 -12.09
CA ASP A 414 16.79 -10.22 -12.47
C ASP A 414 17.32 -9.30 -11.38
N TRP A 415 18.64 -9.29 -11.21
CA TRP A 415 19.32 -8.23 -10.51
C TRP A 415 19.27 -6.93 -11.32
N TYR A 416 19.08 -5.81 -10.63
CA TYR A 416 19.04 -4.51 -11.29
C TYR A 416 20.44 -4.00 -11.61
N ASP A 417 20.64 -3.71 -12.88
CA ASP A 417 21.80 -2.97 -13.38
C ASP A 417 21.28 -1.91 -14.39
N PRO A 418 21.56 -0.61 -14.19
CA PRO A 418 21.11 0.44 -15.11
C PRO A 418 21.73 0.31 -16.50
N GLN A 419 22.81 -0.46 -16.64
CA GLN A 419 23.49 -0.70 -17.92
C GLN A 419 23.25 -2.11 -18.47
N ALA A 420 22.33 -2.88 -17.91
CA ALA A 420 22.09 -4.28 -18.33
C ALA A 420 21.88 -4.40 -19.84
N TYR A 421 21.02 -3.55 -20.41
CA TYR A 421 20.70 -3.60 -21.84
C TYR A 421 21.88 -3.22 -22.74
N ALA A 422 22.79 -2.37 -22.28
CA ALA A 422 24.00 -2.03 -23.02
C ALA A 422 24.98 -3.20 -23.10
N LYS A 423 24.94 -4.12 -22.14
CA LYS A 423 25.79 -5.32 -22.07
C LYS A 423 25.32 -6.45 -23.02
N TYR A 424 24.07 -6.40 -23.47
CA TYR A 424 23.58 -7.36 -24.46
C TYR A 424 24.16 -7.09 -25.83
N PRO A 425 24.34 -8.14 -26.69
CA PRO A 425 24.79 -7.99 -28.06
C PRO A 425 23.97 -6.94 -28.82
N SER A 426 24.65 -6.10 -29.60
CA SER A 426 24.01 -5.07 -30.44
C SER A 426 23.36 -5.63 -31.69
N THR A 427 23.73 -6.86 -32.10
CA THR A 427 23.21 -7.56 -33.28
C THR A 427 22.66 -8.93 -32.87
N GLY A 428 21.57 -9.34 -33.53
CA GLY A 428 20.88 -10.59 -33.19
C GLY A 428 19.96 -10.45 -32.00
N ALA A 429 19.16 -11.48 -31.76
CA ALA A 429 18.28 -11.56 -30.59
C ALA A 429 18.97 -12.26 -29.43
N VAL A 430 18.82 -11.71 -28.23
CA VAL A 430 19.27 -12.35 -26.98
C VAL A 430 18.23 -13.38 -26.54
N ALA A 431 18.64 -14.63 -26.41
CA ALA A 431 17.71 -15.70 -26.03
C ALA A 431 17.53 -15.76 -24.49
N ASP A 432 16.28 -15.72 -24.05
CA ASP A 432 15.85 -15.89 -22.65
C ASP A 432 16.76 -15.19 -21.61
N PRO A 433 17.00 -13.86 -21.73
CA PRO A 433 17.91 -13.16 -20.83
C PRO A 433 17.40 -13.19 -19.38
N ARG A 434 18.35 -13.28 -18.45
CA ARG A 434 18.10 -13.34 -17.01
C ARG A 434 18.77 -12.21 -16.22
N GLY A 435 19.23 -11.16 -16.92
CA GLY A 435 19.96 -10.06 -16.31
C GLY A 435 21.36 -10.43 -15.80
N PRO A 436 21.96 -9.62 -14.94
CA PRO A 436 23.24 -9.90 -14.31
C PRO A 436 23.18 -11.12 -13.38
N GLU A 437 24.31 -11.82 -13.21
CA GLU A 437 24.42 -12.99 -12.31
C GLU A 437 24.31 -12.60 -10.82
N SER A 438 24.63 -11.37 -10.45
CA SER A 438 24.59 -10.85 -9.09
C SER A 438 24.34 -9.34 -9.07
N GLY A 439 23.88 -8.82 -7.95
CA GLY A 439 23.62 -7.40 -7.74
C GLY A 439 23.27 -7.12 -6.28
N GLU A 440 22.92 -5.89 -5.98
CA GLU A 440 22.48 -5.43 -4.65
C GLU A 440 20.95 -5.39 -4.55
N GLU A 441 20.31 -4.98 -5.63
CA GLU A 441 18.85 -4.80 -5.71
C GLU A 441 18.27 -5.53 -6.91
N HIS A 442 17.04 -5.98 -6.81
CA HIS A 442 16.33 -6.66 -7.89
C HIS A 442 15.46 -5.69 -8.70
N VAL A 443 15.23 -6.06 -9.95
CA VAL A 443 14.32 -5.31 -10.84
C VAL A 443 12.89 -5.41 -10.30
N VAL A 444 12.18 -4.28 -10.33
CA VAL A 444 10.72 -4.21 -10.19
C VAL A 444 10.13 -3.42 -11.35
N ARG A 445 8.92 -3.79 -11.75
CA ARG A 445 8.28 -3.28 -12.96
C ARG A 445 6.82 -2.89 -12.71
N GLY A 446 6.21 -2.14 -13.66
CA GLY A 446 4.78 -1.87 -13.75
C GLY A 446 4.29 -0.61 -13.08
N GLY A 447 5.04 -0.05 -12.15
CA GLY A 447 4.55 1.02 -11.29
C GLY A 447 3.45 0.54 -10.34
N SER A 448 2.91 1.43 -9.52
CA SER A 448 1.91 1.09 -8.49
C SER A 448 0.80 2.14 -8.42
N PHE A 449 -0.15 1.94 -7.51
CA PHE A 449 -1.17 2.93 -7.19
C PHE A 449 -0.59 4.28 -6.69
N LYS A 450 0.69 4.32 -6.31
CA LYS A 450 1.44 5.53 -5.91
C LYS A 450 2.17 6.20 -7.07
N SER A 451 2.31 5.50 -8.19
CA SER A 451 3.14 5.95 -9.30
C SER A 451 2.38 6.90 -10.22
N ASP A 452 3.09 7.88 -10.77
CA ASP A 452 2.59 8.69 -11.88
C ASP A 452 2.54 7.84 -13.17
N ALA A 453 1.71 8.24 -14.12
CA ALA A 453 1.50 7.57 -15.39
C ALA A 453 2.80 7.26 -16.15
N VAL A 454 3.78 8.14 -16.09
CA VAL A 454 5.08 7.98 -16.78
C VAL A 454 5.87 6.75 -16.28
N TYR A 455 5.62 6.31 -15.06
CA TYR A 455 6.26 5.11 -14.49
C TYR A 455 5.48 3.81 -14.78
N LEU A 456 4.31 3.92 -15.41
CA LEU A 456 3.49 2.79 -15.83
C LEU A 456 3.79 2.35 -17.28
N ARG A 457 4.72 3.03 -17.97
CA ARG A 457 5.11 2.64 -19.33
C ARG A 457 5.68 1.21 -19.32
N SER A 458 5.40 0.45 -20.37
CA SER A 458 5.84 -0.95 -20.47
C SER A 458 7.35 -1.12 -20.34
N ALA A 459 8.14 -0.11 -20.77
CA ALA A 459 9.59 -0.10 -20.67
C ALA A 459 10.11 0.49 -19.35
N ALA A 460 9.27 1.16 -18.55
CA ALA A 460 9.72 1.81 -17.33
C ALA A 460 10.29 0.78 -16.34
N ARG A 461 11.49 1.06 -15.83
CA ARG A 461 12.23 0.20 -14.91
C ARG A 461 12.26 0.81 -13.52
N ASP A 462 12.27 -0.01 -12.50
CA ASP A 462 12.56 0.40 -11.13
C ASP A 462 13.32 -0.74 -10.43
N ARG A 463 13.67 -0.55 -9.18
CA ARG A 463 14.41 -1.54 -8.39
C ARG A 463 13.89 -1.61 -6.96
N THR A 464 14.18 -2.71 -6.29
CA THR A 464 14.05 -2.79 -4.85
C THR A 464 14.92 -1.71 -4.18
N GLN A 465 14.55 -1.31 -2.98
CA GLN A 465 15.31 -0.37 -2.16
C GLN A 465 15.39 -0.98 -0.75
N THR A 466 16.04 -2.13 -0.67
CA THR A 466 15.96 -3.06 0.47
C THR A 466 16.29 -2.37 1.79
N GLU A 467 17.35 -1.58 1.85
CA GLU A 467 17.73 -0.85 3.06
C GLU A 467 16.63 0.16 3.48
N ARG A 468 16.12 0.93 2.52
CA ARG A 468 15.06 1.91 2.76
C ARG A 468 13.74 1.25 3.16
N TRP A 469 13.39 0.13 2.52
CA TRP A 469 12.13 -0.58 2.77
C TRP A 469 12.14 -1.42 4.05
N LEU A 470 13.30 -1.57 4.69
CA LEU A 470 13.49 -2.19 6.00
C LEU A 470 13.92 -1.17 7.07
N MET A 471 13.83 0.13 6.80
CA MET A 471 14.33 1.16 7.71
C MET A 471 13.69 1.05 9.10
N THR A 472 12.37 0.89 9.15
CA THR A 472 11.61 0.82 10.41
C THR A 472 11.40 -0.60 10.92
N ASP A 473 11.97 -1.62 10.28
CA ASP A 473 11.89 -2.99 10.78
C ASP A 473 12.61 -3.13 12.13
N PRO A 474 11.92 -3.59 13.19
CA PRO A 474 12.48 -3.70 14.53
C PRO A 474 13.41 -4.92 14.73
N GLN A 475 13.55 -5.79 13.75
CA GLN A 475 14.38 -6.99 13.87
C GLN A 475 15.88 -6.69 13.73
N SER A 476 16.70 -7.50 14.40
CA SER A 476 18.14 -7.54 14.20
C SER A 476 18.59 -9.00 14.21
N PRO A 477 19.03 -9.56 13.09
CA PRO A 477 19.09 -8.97 11.75
C PRO A 477 17.70 -8.61 11.21
N LYS A 478 17.65 -7.72 10.18
CA LYS A 478 16.42 -7.30 9.54
C LYS A 478 15.63 -8.48 8.96
N SER A 479 14.32 -8.30 8.83
CA SER A 479 13.44 -9.34 8.29
C SER A 479 13.83 -9.70 6.85
N ILE A 480 13.92 -11.00 6.58
CA ILE A 480 14.04 -11.49 5.21
C ILE A 480 12.68 -11.80 4.58
N TRP A 481 11.57 -11.63 5.35
CA TRP A 481 10.22 -11.99 4.92
C TRP A 481 9.34 -10.81 4.60
N TRP A 482 9.47 -9.72 5.35
CA TRP A 482 8.56 -8.60 5.29
C TRP A 482 9.30 -7.28 5.22
N TYR A 483 8.93 -6.44 4.26
CA TYR A 483 9.29 -5.03 4.28
C TYR A 483 8.39 -4.28 5.26
N SER A 484 8.97 -3.42 6.07
CA SER A 484 8.25 -2.55 7.00
C SER A 484 7.77 -1.25 6.35
N ASP A 485 8.51 -0.75 5.37
CA ASP A 485 8.32 0.58 4.79
C ASP A 485 7.97 0.56 3.30
N CYS A 486 7.51 -0.58 2.77
CA CYS A 486 7.07 -0.71 1.40
C CYS A 486 5.74 -1.46 1.36
N ASN A 487 4.69 -0.81 0.85
CA ASN A 487 3.33 -1.36 0.79
C ASN A 487 2.73 -1.32 -0.63
N ASP A 488 3.57 -1.14 -1.63
CA ASP A 488 3.16 -1.03 -3.03
C ASP A 488 4.00 -1.92 -3.97
N VAL A 489 4.56 -3.00 -3.43
CA VAL A 489 5.26 -4.03 -4.18
C VAL A 489 4.64 -5.40 -3.91
N GLY A 490 4.49 -6.18 -4.96
CA GLY A 490 4.00 -7.55 -4.98
C GLY A 490 4.72 -8.35 -6.05
N PHE A 491 4.11 -9.43 -6.55
CA PHE A 491 4.70 -10.25 -7.60
C PHE A 491 3.65 -11.10 -8.32
N ARG A 492 3.98 -11.53 -9.52
CA ARG A 492 3.30 -12.62 -10.21
C ARG A 492 4.25 -13.78 -10.47
N VAL A 493 3.72 -14.95 -10.79
CA VAL A 493 4.51 -16.14 -11.04
C VAL A 493 4.57 -16.47 -12.52
N VAL A 494 5.70 -17.04 -12.93
CA VAL A 494 5.88 -17.69 -14.22
C VAL A 494 6.03 -19.19 -13.97
N ARG A 495 5.44 -20.01 -14.86
CA ARG A 495 5.71 -21.44 -14.96
C ARG A 495 6.52 -21.69 -16.22
N GLU A 496 7.64 -22.36 -16.06
CA GLU A 496 8.51 -22.76 -17.19
C GLU A 496 7.80 -23.77 -18.10
N TYR A 497 8.01 -23.61 -19.40
CA TYR A 497 7.59 -24.63 -20.35
C TYR A 497 8.58 -25.79 -20.35
N GLU A 498 8.07 -26.98 -20.12
CA GLU A 498 8.80 -28.24 -20.24
C GLU A 498 8.22 -28.99 -21.44
N PRO A 499 9.02 -29.23 -22.52
CA PRO A 499 8.51 -29.98 -23.65
C PRO A 499 8.10 -31.38 -23.20
N PRO A 500 7.05 -31.95 -23.77
CA PRO A 500 6.65 -33.33 -23.49
C PRO A 500 7.86 -34.28 -23.68
N LYS A 501 8.06 -35.18 -22.73
CA LYS A 501 9.12 -36.20 -22.80
C LYS A 501 8.79 -37.21 -23.88
#